data_40040ce5d3f6b524a2096e1faa112d31
#
_entry.id   40040ce5d3f6b524a2096e1faa112d31
#
_cell.length_a   1.000
_cell.length_b   1.000
_cell.length_c   1.000
_cell.angle_alpha   90.00
_cell.angle_beta   90.00
_cell.angle_gamma   90.00
#
_symmetry.space_group_name_H-M   'P 1'
#
loop_
_entity.id
_entity.type
_entity.pdbx_description
1 polymer ?
#
loop_
_entity_poly.entity_id
_entity_poly.type
_entity_poly.pdbx_seq_one_letter_code
_entity_poly.pdbx_strand_id
1 'polypeptide(L)'
;AKAAFAEKLAVLLALGAVLYTIVTGAAELRYQARAREALAQVKAARLAASAVSAQCYSAGQTFADQTSADGFADGIAEEIRTLGSLPGTVTLLQIDPNGYTVQRHLYQENGMYANYDADGGYRVFRAEDRLQYGAGVGHAAA
;
A
#
# COMPACT_ATOMS: atom_id res chain seq x y z
N ALA A 1 -53.84 -16.75 13.46
CA ALA A 1 -52.60 -17.08 14.20
C ALA A 1 -51.44 -17.40 13.23
N LYS A 2 -51.69 -18.20 12.18
CA LYS A 2 -50.67 -18.54 11.20
C LYS A 2 -50.24 -17.36 10.33
N ALA A 3 -51.18 -16.46 9.98
CA ALA A 3 -50.86 -15.27 9.18
C ALA A 3 -49.98 -14.28 9.95
N ALA A 4 -50.29 -14.07 11.25
CA ALA A 4 -49.48 -13.19 12.09
C ALA A 4 -48.05 -13.71 12.31
N PHE A 5 -47.88 -15.02 12.43
CA PHE A 5 -46.56 -15.64 12.55
C PHE A 5 -45.76 -15.48 11.25
N ALA A 6 -46.39 -15.69 10.10
CA ALA A 6 -45.74 -15.52 8.80
C ALA A 6 -45.29 -14.08 8.55
N GLU A 7 -46.14 -13.10 8.95
CA GLU A 7 -45.77 -11.68 8.88
C GLU A 7 -44.55 -11.36 9.75
N LYS A 8 -44.53 -11.82 10.99
CA LYS A 8 -43.40 -11.60 11.90
C LYS A 8 -42.14 -12.23 11.37
N LEU A 9 -42.22 -13.42 10.81
CA LEU A 9 -41.08 -14.11 10.21
C LEU A 9 -40.54 -13.33 9.02
N ALA A 10 -41.41 -12.83 8.14
CA ALA A 10 -41.03 -12.02 7.00
C ALA A 10 -40.32 -10.73 7.40
N VAL A 11 -40.80 -10.05 8.45
CA VAL A 11 -40.18 -8.85 8.99
C VAL A 11 -38.79 -9.15 9.56
N LEU A 12 -38.63 -10.25 10.29
CA LEU A 12 -37.35 -10.67 10.82
C LEU A 12 -36.33 -10.99 9.73
N LEU A 13 -36.74 -11.65 8.68
CA LEU A 13 -35.87 -11.96 7.53
C LEU A 13 -35.46 -10.69 6.78
N ALA A 14 -36.42 -9.74 6.61
CA ALA A 14 -36.11 -8.47 5.97
C ALA A 14 -35.10 -7.65 6.79
N LEU A 15 -35.28 -7.57 8.12
CA LEU A 15 -34.32 -6.90 9.00
C LEU A 15 -32.95 -7.55 8.97
N GLY A 16 -32.89 -8.88 8.98
CA GLY A 16 -31.64 -9.61 8.88
C GLY A 16 -30.90 -9.32 7.58
N ALA A 17 -31.62 -9.27 6.46
CA ALA A 17 -31.03 -8.96 5.14
C ALA A 17 -30.49 -7.52 5.11
N VAL A 18 -31.22 -6.55 5.68
CA VAL A 18 -30.78 -5.16 5.74
C VAL A 18 -29.52 -5.03 6.61
N LEU A 19 -29.49 -5.66 7.77
CA LEU A 19 -28.32 -5.65 8.64
C LEU A 19 -27.11 -6.29 7.95
N TYR A 20 -27.29 -7.39 7.29
CA TYR A 20 -26.22 -8.04 6.53
C TYR A 20 -25.65 -7.11 5.45
N THR A 21 -26.50 -6.44 4.69
CA THR A 21 -26.09 -5.49 3.65
C THR A 21 -25.33 -4.32 4.24
N ILE A 22 -25.75 -3.78 5.39
CA ILE A 22 -25.07 -2.67 6.07
C ILE A 22 -23.67 -3.11 6.51
N VAL A 23 -23.54 -4.28 7.12
CA VAL A 23 -22.25 -4.78 7.62
C VAL A 23 -21.27 -5.01 6.47
N THR A 24 -21.71 -5.67 5.38
CA THR A 24 -20.86 -5.91 4.21
C THR A 24 -20.48 -4.60 3.52
N GLY A 25 -21.42 -3.67 3.39
CA GLY A 25 -21.16 -2.34 2.81
C GLY A 25 -20.17 -1.53 3.63
N ALA A 26 -20.29 -1.58 4.97
CA ALA A 26 -19.34 -0.89 5.85
C ALA A 26 -17.94 -1.48 5.74
N ALA A 27 -17.78 -2.81 5.66
CA ALA A 27 -16.50 -3.45 5.49
C ALA A 27 -15.84 -3.06 4.16
N GLU A 28 -16.61 -3.02 3.07
CA GLU A 28 -16.17 -2.57 1.75
C GLU A 28 -15.72 -1.10 1.78
N LEU A 29 -16.49 -0.22 2.41
CA LEU A 29 -16.15 1.19 2.54
C LEU A 29 -14.86 1.40 3.33
N ARG A 30 -14.66 0.64 4.40
CA ARG A 30 -13.41 0.69 5.18
C ARG A 30 -12.22 0.26 4.35
N TYR A 31 -12.36 -0.81 3.57
CA TYR A 31 -11.31 -1.27 2.68
C TYR A 31 -10.97 -0.20 1.64
N GLN A 32 -11.98 0.39 1.00
CA GLN A 32 -11.77 1.44 0.01
C GLN A 32 -11.11 2.67 0.61
N ALA A 33 -11.50 3.07 1.83
CA ALA A 33 -10.89 4.20 2.53
C ALA A 33 -9.41 3.93 2.82
N ARG A 34 -9.07 2.74 3.31
CA ARG A 34 -7.68 2.34 3.56
C ARG A 34 -6.87 2.27 2.27
N ALA A 35 -7.47 1.76 1.20
CA ALA A 35 -6.81 1.69 -0.10
C ALA A 35 -6.50 3.07 -0.66
N ARG A 36 -7.43 4.03 -0.53
CA ARG A 36 -7.20 5.42 -0.93
C ARG A 36 -6.11 6.08 -0.10
N GLU A 37 -6.10 5.85 1.20
CA GLU A 37 -5.08 6.35 2.10
C GLU A 37 -3.71 5.77 1.74
N ALA A 38 -3.63 4.46 1.53
CA ALA A 38 -2.39 3.80 1.12
C ALA A 38 -1.89 4.34 -0.22
N LEU A 39 -2.78 4.59 -1.17
CA LEU A 39 -2.44 5.18 -2.45
C LEU A 39 -1.87 6.59 -2.29
N ALA A 40 -2.51 7.42 -1.46
CA ALA A 40 -2.03 8.77 -1.17
C ALA A 40 -0.64 8.72 -0.51
N GLN A 41 -0.43 7.80 0.40
CA GLN A 41 0.85 7.63 1.10
C GLN A 41 1.96 7.11 0.20
N VAL A 42 1.67 6.18 -0.72
CA VAL A 42 2.69 5.71 -1.67
C VAL A 42 3.09 6.80 -2.65
N LYS A 43 2.17 7.67 -3.03
CA LYS A 43 2.48 8.85 -3.85
C LYS A 43 3.35 9.84 -3.08
N ALA A 44 3.04 10.08 -1.82
CA ALA A 44 3.85 10.92 -0.94
C ALA A 44 5.24 10.30 -0.74
N ALA A 45 5.33 8.99 -0.58
CA ALA A 45 6.60 8.28 -0.48
C ALA A 45 7.46 8.44 -1.73
N ARG A 46 6.85 8.36 -2.90
CA ARG A 46 7.55 8.61 -4.16
C ARG A 46 8.14 10.00 -4.22
N LEU A 47 7.34 11.01 -3.89
CA LEU A 47 7.79 12.41 -3.90
C LEU A 47 8.91 12.64 -2.88
N ALA A 48 8.75 12.12 -1.67
CA ALA A 48 9.76 12.21 -0.62
C ALA A 48 11.05 11.50 -1.03
N ALA A 49 10.96 10.31 -1.59
CA ALA A 49 12.11 9.55 -2.08
C ALA A 49 12.84 10.31 -3.19
N SER A 50 12.11 10.93 -4.12
CA SER A 50 12.69 11.74 -5.18
C SER A 50 13.42 12.95 -4.63
N ALA A 51 12.87 13.61 -3.62
CA ALA A 51 13.50 14.77 -2.98
C ALA A 51 14.77 14.37 -2.23
N VAL A 52 14.74 13.29 -1.46
CA VAL A 52 15.90 12.79 -0.74
C VAL A 52 16.99 12.32 -1.72
N SER A 53 16.60 11.65 -2.79
CA SER A 53 17.54 11.24 -3.85
C SER A 53 18.25 12.44 -4.48
N ALA A 54 17.51 13.51 -4.77
CA ALA A 54 18.09 14.75 -5.32
C ALA A 54 19.07 15.39 -4.35
N GLN A 55 18.75 15.39 -3.06
CA GLN A 55 19.67 15.90 -2.02
C GLN A 55 20.94 15.06 -1.96
N CYS A 56 20.83 13.75 -2.00
CA CYS A 56 21.97 12.83 -2.00
C CYS A 56 22.85 13.07 -3.24
N TYR A 57 22.23 13.21 -4.39
CA TYR A 57 22.95 13.49 -5.64
C TYR A 57 23.75 14.79 -5.54
N SER A 58 23.12 15.85 -5.05
CA SER A 58 23.78 17.16 -4.90
C SER A 58 24.93 17.13 -3.90
N ALA A 59 24.80 16.33 -2.85
CA ALA A 59 25.82 16.20 -1.80
C ALA A 59 26.89 15.15 -2.10
N GLY A 60 26.77 14.41 -3.19
CA GLY A 60 27.68 13.31 -3.52
C GLY A 60 27.52 12.11 -2.59
N GLN A 61 26.35 11.97 -1.96
CA GLN A 61 26.07 10.87 -1.03
C GLN A 61 25.36 9.72 -1.72
N THR A 62 25.52 8.52 -1.18
CA THR A 62 24.82 7.32 -1.68
C THR A 62 23.36 7.34 -1.24
N PHE A 63 22.45 7.07 -2.16
CA PHE A 63 21.01 6.98 -1.90
C PHE A 63 20.56 5.53 -1.69
N ALA A 64 21.06 4.61 -2.49
CA ALA A 64 20.65 3.21 -2.48
C ALA A 64 21.80 2.30 -2.03
N ASP A 65 21.44 1.20 -1.35
CA ASP A 65 22.38 0.15 -0.94
C ASP A 65 21.68 -1.19 -1.08
N GLN A 66 22.05 -1.96 -2.09
CA GLN A 66 21.44 -3.26 -2.39
C GLN A 66 21.73 -4.31 -1.31
N THR A 67 22.73 -4.08 -0.47
CA THR A 67 23.05 -4.98 0.66
C THR A 67 22.17 -4.69 1.88
N SER A 68 21.48 -3.56 1.91
CA SER A 68 20.55 -3.20 2.97
C SER A 68 19.24 -3.93 2.84
N ALA A 69 18.58 -4.22 3.97
CA ALA A 69 17.29 -4.92 4.00
C ALA A 69 16.17 -4.13 3.31
N ASP A 70 16.21 -2.81 3.37
CA ASP A 70 15.21 -1.94 2.75
C ASP A 70 15.65 -1.38 1.39
N GLY A 71 16.85 -1.70 0.93
CA GLY A 71 17.39 -1.22 -0.34
C GLY A 71 17.94 0.19 -0.32
N PHE A 72 17.82 0.91 0.80
CA PHE A 72 18.32 2.28 0.97
C PHE A 72 19.65 2.30 1.72
N ALA A 73 20.47 3.30 1.44
CA ALA A 73 21.64 3.61 2.25
C ALA A 73 21.22 4.00 3.67
N ASP A 74 22.17 3.93 4.62
CA ASP A 74 21.91 4.22 6.03
C ASP A 74 21.21 5.57 6.24
N GLY A 75 20.11 5.57 7.00
CA GLY A 75 19.35 6.75 7.36
C GLY A 75 18.42 7.30 6.28
N ILE A 76 18.51 6.81 5.06
CA ILE A 76 17.72 7.33 3.94
C ILE A 76 16.22 7.01 4.10
N ALA A 77 15.89 5.79 4.52
CA ALA A 77 14.48 5.40 4.74
C ALA A 77 13.83 6.29 5.81
N GLU A 78 14.55 6.60 6.88
CA GLU A 78 14.06 7.50 7.94
C GLU A 78 13.86 8.94 7.42
N GLU A 79 14.75 9.44 6.60
CA GLU A 79 14.57 10.76 5.99
C GLU A 79 13.34 10.82 5.09
N ILE A 80 13.12 9.77 4.30
CA ILE A 80 11.93 9.66 3.44
C ILE A 80 10.66 9.65 4.27
N ARG A 81 10.62 8.85 5.33
CA ARG A 81 9.47 8.78 6.24
C ARG A 81 9.18 10.11 6.91
N THR A 82 10.21 10.78 7.38
CA THR A 82 10.08 12.08 8.03
C THR A 82 9.59 13.15 7.05
N LEU A 83 10.20 13.23 5.89
CA LEU A 83 9.84 14.22 4.88
C LEU A 83 8.42 14.03 4.36
N GLY A 84 7.99 12.80 4.16
CA GLY A 84 6.65 12.46 3.69
C GLY A 84 5.61 12.33 4.79
N SER A 85 5.99 12.48 6.06
CA SER A 85 5.12 12.22 7.21
C SER A 85 4.46 10.85 7.11
N LEU A 86 5.23 9.82 6.80
CA LEU A 86 4.73 8.48 6.50
C LEU A 86 4.71 7.63 7.78
N PRO A 87 3.54 7.08 8.18
CA PRO A 87 3.46 6.19 9.33
C PRO A 87 3.97 4.78 9.06
N GLY A 88 4.04 4.37 7.78
CA GLY A 88 4.44 3.03 7.39
C GLY A 88 5.90 2.91 7.01
N THR A 89 6.24 1.81 6.36
CA THR A 89 7.60 1.46 5.96
C THR A 89 7.75 1.52 4.45
N VAL A 90 8.84 2.12 3.97
CA VAL A 90 9.18 2.18 2.54
C VAL A 90 10.35 1.24 2.28
N THR A 91 10.24 0.42 1.24
CA THR A 91 11.28 -0.49 0.79
C THR A 91 11.60 -0.21 -0.68
N LEU A 92 12.87 -0.02 -1.00
CA LEU A 92 13.33 0.16 -2.37
C LEU A 92 13.48 -1.23 -3.02
N LEU A 93 12.74 -1.48 -4.10
CA LEU A 93 12.77 -2.75 -4.80
C LEU A 93 13.67 -2.72 -6.03
N GLN A 94 13.70 -1.61 -6.73
CA GLN A 94 14.51 -1.46 -7.93
C GLN A 94 14.90 0.00 -8.13
N ILE A 95 16.15 0.22 -8.48
CA ILE A 95 16.70 1.53 -8.77
C ILE A 95 17.38 1.52 -10.14
N ASP A 96 17.38 2.66 -10.83
CA ASP A 96 18.08 2.85 -12.08
C ASP A 96 19.60 2.66 -11.85
N PRO A 97 20.36 2.20 -12.88
CA PRO A 97 21.82 2.08 -12.78
C PRO A 97 22.55 3.34 -12.34
N ASN A 98 21.95 4.53 -12.52
CA ASN A 98 22.53 5.78 -11.98
C ASN A 98 22.57 5.82 -10.45
N GLY A 99 21.79 4.98 -9.76
CA GLY A 99 21.74 4.91 -8.30
C GLY A 99 20.83 5.94 -7.62
N TYR A 100 20.12 6.75 -8.38
CA TYR A 100 19.33 7.87 -7.84
C TYR A 100 17.88 7.93 -8.32
N THR A 101 17.51 7.17 -9.34
CA THR A 101 16.14 7.15 -9.87
C THR A 101 15.42 5.89 -9.43
N VAL A 102 14.38 6.04 -8.61
CA VAL A 102 13.59 4.91 -8.12
C VAL A 102 12.73 4.36 -9.25
N GLN A 103 12.87 3.07 -9.53
CA GLN A 103 12.06 2.35 -10.50
C GLN A 103 10.88 1.64 -9.85
N ARG A 104 11.10 1.05 -8.68
CA ARG A 104 10.07 0.38 -7.89
C ARG A 104 10.30 0.60 -6.41
N HIS A 105 9.23 0.86 -5.68
CA HIS A 105 9.26 0.82 -4.22
C HIS A 105 7.95 0.27 -3.68
N LEU A 106 8.03 -0.28 -2.47
CA LEU A 106 6.90 -0.81 -1.73
C LEU A 106 6.67 0.04 -0.50
N TYR A 107 5.43 0.44 -0.27
CA TYR A 107 4.98 1.06 0.98
C TYR A 107 4.08 0.10 1.72
N GLN A 108 4.27 -0.02 3.02
CA GLN A 108 3.55 -0.98 3.85
C GLN A 108 3.07 -0.32 5.14
N GLU A 109 1.76 -0.43 5.41
CA GLU A 109 1.15 0.05 6.63
C GLU A 109 -0.11 -0.75 6.96
N ASN A 110 -0.25 -1.20 8.23
CA ASN A 110 -1.47 -1.80 8.77
C ASN A 110 -2.08 -2.90 7.88
N GLY A 111 -1.24 -3.79 7.34
CA GLY A 111 -1.70 -4.88 6.49
C GLY A 111 -2.03 -4.48 5.06
N MET A 112 -1.88 -3.20 4.72
CA MET A 112 -2.01 -2.71 3.34
C MET A 112 -0.63 -2.53 2.73
N TYR A 113 -0.51 -2.92 1.47
CA TYR A 113 0.69 -2.76 0.67
C TYR A 113 0.37 -1.88 -0.53
N ALA A 114 1.24 -0.94 -0.81
CA ALA A 114 1.13 -0.10 -2.00
C ALA A 114 2.45 -0.14 -2.75
N ASN A 115 2.40 -0.56 -4.00
CA ASN A 115 3.58 -0.69 -4.86
C ASN A 115 3.58 0.41 -5.92
N TYR A 116 4.73 1.02 -6.12
CA TYR A 116 5.01 1.92 -7.23
C TYR A 116 5.96 1.25 -8.20
N ASP A 117 5.61 1.35 -9.49
CA ASP A 117 6.43 0.89 -10.60
C ASP A 117 6.45 1.99 -11.65
N ALA A 118 7.63 2.41 -12.07
CA ALA A 118 7.77 3.47 -13.08
C ALA A 118 7.04 3.16 -14.39
N ASP A 119 6.95 1.88 -14.75
CA ASP A 119 6.28 1.44 -15.98
C ASP A 119 4.81 1.12 -15.77
N GLY A 120 4.43 0.64 -14.57
CA GLY A 120 3.08 0.14 -14.27
C GLY A 120 2.23 1.04 -13.38
N GLY A 121 2.78 2.12 -12.84
CA GLY A 121 2.08 3.03 -11.94
C GLY A 121 1.96 2.50 -10.53
N TYR A 122 0.79 2.71 -9.92
CA TYR A 122 0.56 2.35 -8.53
C TYR A 122 -0.41 1.19 -8.41
N ARG A 123 -0.13 0.28 -7.45
CA ARG A 123 -1.02 -0.82 -7.10
C ARG A 123 -1.14 -0.91 -5.59
N VAL A 124 -2.38 -1.08 -5.11
CA VAL A 124 -2.67 -1.26 -3.69
C VAL A 124 -3.29 -2.64 -3.51
N PHE A 125 -2.81 -3.38 -2.51
CA PHE A 125 -3.33 -4.71 -2.20
C PHE A 125 -3.23 -4.99 -0.71
N ARG A 126 -4.02 -5.98 -0.23
CA ARG A 126 -3.99 -6.41 1.17
C ARG A 126 -2.90 -7.44 1.39
N ALA A 127 -2.49 -7.60 2.65
CA ALA A 127 -1.51 -8.62 3.04
C ALA A 127 -1.91 -10.03 2.58
N GLU A 128 -3.20 -10.34 2.57
CA GLU A 128 -3.76 -11.61 2.14
C GLU A 128 -3.50 -11.89 0.66
N ASP A 129 -3.51 -10.84 -0.15
CA ASP A 129 -3.30 -10.91 -1.60
C ASP A 129 -1.82 -10.95 -1.96
N ARG A 130 -0.95 -10.66 -1.00
CA ARG A 130 0.50 -10.57 -1.19
C ARG A 130 1.11 -11.85 -1.75
N LEU A 131 0.61 -13.01 -1.32
CA LEU A 131 1.12 -14.31 -1.78
C LEU A 131 0.98 -14.49 -3.28
N GLN A 132 -0.16 -14.08 -3.86
CA GLN A 132 -0.38 -14.12 -5.30
C GLN A 132 0.49 -13.11 -6.04
N TYR A 133 0.54 -11.87 -5.53
CA TYR A 133 1.37 -10.81 -6.09
C TYR A 133 2.85 -11.11 -5.92
N GLY A 134 3.24 -11.65 -4.75
CA GLY A 134 4.61 -12.03 -4.48
C GLY A 134 5.14 -13.08 -5.47
N ALA A 135 4.33 -14.08 -5.81
CA ALA A 135 4.68 -15.07 -6.81
C ALA A 135 4.82 -14.44 -8.21
N GLY A 136 3.88 -13.56 -8.60
CA GLY A 136 3.92 -12.84 -9.87
C GLY A 136 5.09 -11.87 -9.96
N VAL A 137 5.34 -11.12 -8.90
CA VAL A 137 6.45 -10.17 -8.82
C VAL A 137 7.79 -10.92 -8.81
N GLY A 138 7.88 -12.05 -8.13
CA GLY A 138 9.06 -12.89 -8.15
C GLY A 138 9.44 -13.35 -9.56
N HIS A 139 8.46 -13.73 -10.35
CA HIS A 139 8.67 -14.08 -11.76
C HIS A 139 9.04 -12.87 -12.61
N ALA A 140 8.42 -11.74 -12.37
CA ALA A 140 8.73 -10.51 -13.10
C ALA A 140 10.13 -9.97 -12.76
N ALA A 141 10.60 -10.19 -11.54
CA ALA A 141 11.92 -9.78 -11.09
C ALA A 141 13.04 -10.74 -11.54
N ALA A 142 12.66 -11.94 -11.90
CA ALA A 142 13.60 -12.93 -12.41
C ALA A 142 13.83 -12.74 -13.89
#